data_3baa83c6ce30dc0696196bd469fdd70b
#
_entry.id   3baa83c6ce30dc0696196bd469fdd70b
#
_cell.length_a   1.000
_cell.length_b   1.000
_cell.length_c   1.000
_cell.angle_alpha   90.00
_cell.angle_beta   90.00
_cell.angle_gamma   90.00
#
_symmetry.space_group_name_H-M   'P 1'
#
loop_
_entity.id
_entity.type
_entity.pdbx_description
1 polymer ?
#
loop_
_entity_poly.entity_id
_entity_poly.type
_entity_poly.pdbx_seq_one_letter_code
_entity_poly.pdbx_strand_id
1 'polypeptide(L)'
;MSSKVITIIIFIVIYLVFLLITFILAYLYQIKNRDFIHFNNKYLEDWNKYKLENKDSNLSEIEFEYELPENEIGLFQKELLISKTNEKTPDYKDYFDDDYLVLKKSLSLYQTTSYHFEPTKLYLTNLHLVLDDNDQFYKYKIDEIKSCSICVIKDKNLLEKGCVIKIKDQSLTILGDVFLLVLAIKKLKKEF
;
A
#
# COMPACT_ATOMS: atom_id res chain seq x y z
N MET A 1 17.19 -16.62 54.84
CA MET A 1 16.92 -15.62 53.78
C MET A 1 15.55 -14.99 54.09
N SER A 2 15.43 -13.66 54.11
CA SER A 2 14.17 -12.99 54.44
C SER A 2 13.12 -13.32 53.35
N SER A 3 11.86 -13.60 53.74
CA SER A 3 10.76 -13.84 52.81
C SER A 3 10.65 -12.77 51.70
N LYS A 4 10.93 -11.52 52.04
CA LYS A 4 10.97 -10.40 51.10
C LYS A 4 12.01 -10.57 49.96
N VAL A 5 13.21 -11.11 50.31
CA VAL A 5 14.28 -11.35 49.33
C VAL A 5 13.86 -12.47 48.35
N ILE A 6 13.24 -13.51 48.86
CA ILE A 6 12.75 -14.62 48.04
C ILE A 6 11.68 -14.10 47.02
N THR A 7 10.76 -13.27 47.51
CA THR A 7 9.72 -12.68 46.64
C THR A 7 10.33 -11.82 45.53
N ILE A 8 11.30 -11.00 45.83
CA ILE A 8 11.99 -10.16 44.83
C ILE A 8 12.71 -11.02 43.80
N ILE A 9 13.38 -12.09 44.22
CA ILE A 9 14.07 -13.01 43.29
C ILE A 9 13.04 -13.69 42.34
N ILE A 10 11.90 -14.12 42.87
CA ILE A 10 10.85 -14.71 42.05
C ILE A 10 10.35 -13.74 40.99
N PHE A 11 10.10 -12.47 41.36
CA PHE A 11 9.67 -11.46 40.38
C PHE A 11 10.73 -11.21 39.28
N ILE A 12 12.02 -11.14 39.68
CA ILE A 12 13.13 -10.96 38.73
C ILE A 12 13.19 -12.16 37.74
N VAL A 13 13.05 -13.40 38.25
CA VAL A 13 13.07 -14.58 37.42
C VAL A 13 11.90 -14.58 36.43
N ILE A 14 10.69 -14.28 36.89
CA ILE A 14 9.50 -14.18 36.05
C ILE A 14 9.73 -13.13 34.96
N TYR A 15 10.23 -11.95 35.31
CA TYR A 15 10.51 -10.88 34.36
C TYR A 15 11.53 -11.31 33.30
N LEU A 16 12.63 -11.97 33.69
CA LEU A 16 13.64 -12.48 32.77
C LEU A 16 13.05 -13.55 31.80
N VAL A 17 12.17 -14.42 32.31
CA VAL A 17 11.48 -15.41 31.46
C VAL A 17 10.59 -14.71 30.42
N PHE A 18 9.82 -13.68 30.80
CA PHE A 18 9.03 -12.90 29.86
C PHE A 18 9.89 -12.20 28.82
N LEU A 19 11.02 -11.59 29.22
CA LEU A 19 11.95 -10.98 28.26
C LEU A 19 12.52 -12.00 27.28
N LEU A 20 12.89 -13.19 27.75
CA LEU A 20 13.38 -14.25 26.88
C LEU A 20 12.32 -14.70 25.85
N ILE A 21 11.08 -14.88 26.29
CA ILE A 21 9.97 -15.26 25.41
C ILE A 21 9.73 -14.18 24.36
N THR A 22 9.68 -12.90 24.76
CA THR A 22 9.46 -11.79 23.80
C THR A 22 10.60 -11.69 22.81
N PHE A 23 11.85 -11.91 23.23
CA PHE A 23 13.01 -11.93 22.35
C PHE A 23 12.94 -13.07 21.33
N ILE A 24 12.57 -14.29 21.76
CA ILE A 24 12.40 -15.44 20.86
C ILE A 24 11.29 -15.17 19.87
N LEU A 25 10.15 -14.64 20.29
CA LEU A 25 9.04 -14.32 19.40
C LEU A 25 9.43 -13.24 18.38
N ALA A 26 10.14 -12.20 18.80
CA ALA A 26 10.65 -11.17 17.91
C ALA A 26 11.63 -11.73 16.88
N TYR A 27 12.53 -12.61 17.29
CA TYR A 27 13.51 -13.27 16.42
C TYR A 27 12.81 -14.17 15.39
N LEU A 28 11.87 -14.99 15.82
CA LEU A 28 11.07 -15.85 14.92
C LEU A 28 10.26 -15.01 13.91
N TYR A 29 9.70 -13.87 14.37
CA TYR A 29 9.00 -12.94 13.50
C TYR A 29 9.93 -12.36 12.44
N GLN A 30 11.14 -11.93 12.80
CA GLN A 30 12.12 -11.39 11.86
C GLN A 30 12.52 -12.44 10.81
N ILE A 31 12.82 -13.68 11.22
CA ILE A 31 13.16 -14.75 10.29
C ILE A 31 12.02 -15.00 9.31
N LYS A 32 10.79 -15.15 9.83
CA LYS A 32 9.62 -15.45 9.01
C LYS A 32 9.27 -14.35 8.00
N ASN A 33 9.58 -13.10 8.33
CA ASN A 33 9.23 -11.95 7.49
C ASN A 33 10.44 -11.32 6.79
N ARG A 34 11.64 -11.92 6.88
CA ARG A 34 12.88 -11.36 6.31
C ARG A 34 12.75 -11.02 4.83
N ASP A 35 12.19 -11.94 4.06
CA ASP A 35 12.05 -11.76 2.61
C ASP A 35 11.05 -10.65 2.28
N PHE A 36 9.96 -10.57 3.04
CA PHE A 36 8.99 -9.48 2.91
C PHE A 36 9.63 -8.12 3.24
N ILE A 37 10.37 -8.02 4.35
CA ILE A 37 11.04 -6.78 4.76
C ILE A 37 12.06 -6.34 3.71
N HIS A 38 12.87 -7.30 3.21
CA HIS A 38 13.88 -7.00 2.19
C HIS A 38 13.25 -6.52 0.88
N PHE A 39 12.22 -7.22 0.40
CA PHE A 39 11.49 -6.87 -0.81
C PHE A 39 10.82 -5.50 -0.69
N ASN A 40 10.23 -5.23 0.47
CA ASN A 40 9.57 -3.98 0.80
C ASN A 40 10.56 -2.80 0.81
N ASN A 41 11.71 -2.93 1.47
CA ASN A 41 12.73 -1.89 1.53
C ASN A 41 13.28 -1.59 0.12
N LYS A 42 13.54 -2.62 -0.68
CA LYS A 42 13.99 -2.45 -2.05
C LYS A 42 12.95 -1.72 -2.90
N TYR A 43 11.67 -2.06 -2.76
CA TYR A 43 10.61 -1.39 -3.51
C TYR A 43 10.47 0.09 -3.13
N LEU A 44 10.67 0.41 -1.84
CA LEU A 44 10.70 1.79 -1.37
C LEU A 44 11.91 2.57 -1.90
N GLU A 45 13.10 1.96 -1.95
CA GLU A 45 14.29 2.55 -2.55
C GLU A 45 14.07 2.83 -4.05
N ASP A 46 13.54 1.86 -4.79
CA ASP A 46 13.21 1.99 -6.21
C ASP A 46 12.21 3.14 -6.44
N TRP A 47 11.18 3.26 -5.59
CA TRP A 47 10.22 4.35 -5.64
C TRP A 47 10.86 5.71 -5.37
N ASN A 48 11.67 5.82 -4.32
CA ASN A 48 12.33 7.09 -3.97
C ASN A 48 13.26 7.56 -5.09
N LYS A 49 13.99 6.63 -5.71
CA LYS A 49 14.82 6.92 -6.89
C LYS A 49 13.97 7.39 -8.05
N TYR A 50 12.91 6.66 -8.41
CA TYR A 50 12.01 7.03 -9.50
C TYR A 50 11.36 8.40 -9.27
N LYS A 51 10.93 8.69 -8.05
CA LYS A 51 10.34 9.97 -7.65
C LYS A 51 11.33 11.13 -7.83
N LEU A 52 12.59 10.95 -7.40
CA LEU A 52 13.64 11.98 -7.57
C LEU A 52 13.97 12.24 -9.04
N GLU A 53 14.09 11.19 -9.83
CA GLU A 53 14.41 11.30 -11.27
C GLU A 53 13.28 11.98 -12.07
N ASN A 54 12.03 11.83 -11.63
CA ASN A 54 10.86 12.33 -12.35
C ASN A 54 10.13 13.49 -11.65
N LYS A 55 10.70 14.05 -10.60
CA LYS A 55 10.08 15.14 -9.83
C LYS A 55 9.71 16.32 -10.72
N ASP A 56 10.66 16.80 -11.53
CA ASP A 56 10.51 17.99 -12.36
C ASP A 56 10.03 17.68 -13.79
N SER A 57 9.79 16.40 -14.12
CA SER A 57 9.27 16.01 -15.42
C SER A 57 7.82 16.41 -15.59
N ASN A 58 7.43 16.87 -16.75
CA ASN A 58 6.01 17.03 -17.10
C ASN A 58 5.37 15.67 -17.33
N LEU A 59 4.07 15.58 -17.02
CA LEU A 59 3.29 14.40 -17.38
C LEU A 59 3.10 14.38 -18.91
N SER A 60 3.47 13.26 -19.53
CA SER A 60 3.29 13.09 -20.97
C SER A 60 1.82 12.79 -21.26
N GLU A 61 1.30 13.45 -22.28
CA GLU A 61 -0.04 13.16 -22.79
C GLU A 61 -0.03 11.84 -23.58
N ILE A 62 -1.08 11.06 -23.42
CA ILE A 62 -1.30 9.80 -24.12
C ILE A 62 -2.66 9.84 -24.79
N GLU A 63 -2.73 9.35 -26.02
CA GLU A 63 -4.00 9.14 -26.71
C GLU A 63 -4.66 7.88 -26.17
N PHE A 64 -5.95 7.97 -25.86
CA PHE A 64 -6.77 6.82 -25.46
C PHE A 64 -7.49 6.21 -26.67
N GLU A 65 -7.93 4.99 -26.53
CA GLU A 65 -8.73 4.28 -27.54
C GLU A 65 -10.12 4.90 -27.77
N TYR A 66 -10.53 5.86 -26.92
CA TYR A 66 -11.81 6.56 -26.98
C TYR A 66 -11.62 8.08 -26.87
N GLU A 67 -12.58 8.82 -27.42
CA GLU A 67 -12.57 10.28 -27.39
C GLU A 67 -12.77 10.79 -25.96
N LEU A 68 -11.85 11.65 -25.50
CA LEU A 68 -11.95 12.33 -24.23
C LEU A 68 -12.81 13.62 -24.39
N PRO A 69 -13.47 14.07 -23.32
CA PRO A 69 -14.09 15.39 -23.29
C PRO A 69 -13.08 16.51 -23.59
N GLU A 70 -13.53 17.63 -24.20
CA GLU A 70 -12.68 18.73 -24.70
C GLU A 70 -11.61 19.26 -23.72
N ASN A 71 -11.81 19.09 -22.39
CA ASN A 71 -10.89 19.59 -21.37
C ASN A 71 -10.12 18.47 -20.65
N GLU A 72 -10.24 17.22 -21.11
CA GLU A 72 -9.55 16.10 -20.51
C GLU A 72 -8.37 15.66 -21.39
N ILE A 73 -7.22 15.41 -20.78
CA ILE A 73 -6.03 14.83 -21.43
C ILE A 73 -5.71 13.51 -20.77
N GLY A 74 -5.37 12.50 -21.56
CA GLY A 74 -4.94 11.18 -21.09
C GLY A 74 -3.51 11.24 -20.54
N LEU A 75 -3.27 10.62 -19.40
CA LEU A 75 -1.97 10.62 -18.73
C LEU A 75 -1.44 9.22 -18.44
N PHE A 76 -2.34 8.23 -18.30
CA PHE A 76 -1.96 6.85 -18.03
C PHE A 76 -3.06 5.91 -18.49
N GLN A 77 -2.66 4.81 -19.13
CA GLN A 77 -3.57 3.72 -19.52
C GLN A 77 -2.83 2.40 -19.36
N LYS A 78 -3.42 1.48 -18.62
CA LYS A 78 -2.85 0.13 -18.43
C LYS A 78 -3.92 -0.83 -17.93
N GLU A 79 -3.84 -2.08 -18.34
CA GLU A 79 -4.57 -3.18 -17.71
C GLU A 79 -3.78 -3.67 -16.48
N LEU A 80 -4.43 -3.68 -15.32
CA LEU A 80 -3.83 -4.00 -14.03
C LEU A 80 -4.76 -4.92 -13.24
N LEU A 81 -4.21 -5.65 -12.28
CA LEU A 81 -4.98 -6.44 -11.35
C LEU A 81 -5.47 -5.53 -10.22
N ILE A 82 -6.77 -5.37 -10.09
CA ILE A 82 -7.38 -4.45 -9.13
C ILE A 82 -8.33 -5.21 -8.20
N SER A 83 -8.21 -4.93 -6.91
CA SER A 83 -9.16 -5.37 -5.89
C SER A 83 -9.85 -4.15 -5.28
N LYS A 84 -11.18 -4.15 -5.29
CA LYS A 84 -12.02 -3.10 -4.69
C LYS A 84 -12.46 -3.57 -3.31
N THR A 85 -12.16 -2.81 -2.28
CA THR A 85 -12.60 -3.09 -0.91
C THR A 85 -13.47 -1.94 -0.41
N ASN A 86 -14.72 -2.27 -0.03
CA ASN A 86 -15.66 -1.35 0.62
C ASN A 86 -15.48 -1.32 2.14
N GLU A 87 -14.52 -2.06 2.67
CA GLU A 87 -14.25 -2.03 4.09
C GLU A 87 -13.71 -0.66 4.47
N LYS A 88 -14.27 -0.09 5.54
CA LYS A 88 -13.59 0.94 6.30
C LYS A 88 -12.24 0.38 6.68
N THR A 89 -11.24 0.63 5.81
CA THR A 89 -9.86 0.30 6.17
C THR A 89 -9.65 0.89 7.55
N PRO A 90 -9.16 0.09 8.53
CA PRO A 90 -8.84 0.61 9.84
C PRO A 90 -8.11 1.93 9.65
N ASP A 91 -8.44 2.92 10.45
CA ASP A 91 -7.84 4.26 10.37
C ASP A 91 -6.36 4.13 10.70
N TYR A 92 -5.55 3.72 9.73
CA TYR A 92 -4.09 3.58 9.83
C TYR A 92 -3.41 4.95 9.85
N LYS A 93 -4.08 5.98 10.39
CA LYS A 93 -3.57 7.34 10.48
C LYS A 93 -2.17 7.45 11.11
N ASP A 94 -1.77 6.47 11.91
CA ASP A 94 -0.58 6.60 12.75
C ASP A 94 0.68 5.92 12.19
N TYR A 95 0.66 5.37 10.97
CA TYR A 95 1.75 4.55 10.45
C TYR A 95 2.19 4.88 9.02
N PHE A 96 1.75 5.99 8.45
CA PHE A 96 2.02 6.32 7.07
C PHE A 96 2.84 7.59 6.94
N ASP A 97 4.03 7.41 6.43
CA ASP A 97 4.60 8.38 5.54
C ASP A 97 3.62 8.46 4.35
N ASP A 98 3.18 9.66 3.93
CA ASP A 98 2.14 9.86 2.89
C ASP A 98 2.48 9.16 1.56
N ASP A 99 3.72 8.73 1.38
CA ASP A 99 4.24 8.09 0.18
C ASP A 99 4.18 6.56 0.23
N TYR A 100 4.11 5.94 1.40
CA TYR A 100 4.36 4.52 1.53
C TYR A 100 3.47 3.82 2.55
N LEU A 101 2.70 2.85 2.07
CA LEU A 101 1.83 2.02 2.89
C LEU A 101 2.51 0.70 3.24
N VAL A 102 2.92 0.54 4.49
CA VAL A 102 3.29 -0.78 5.01
C VAL A 102 2.00 -1.52 5.38
N LEU A 103 1.59 -2.47 4.55
CA LEU A 103 0.56 -3.42 4.95
C LEU A 103 1.15 -4.32 6.05
N LYS A 104 1.15 -3.84 7.28
CA LYS A 104 1.46 -4.69 8.43
C LYS A 104 0.42 -5.79 8.47
N LYS A 105 0.87 -7.01 8.19
CA LYS A 105 0.10 -8.18 8.60
C LYS A 105 -0.10 -8.05 10.10
N SER A 106 -1.31 -7.77 10.55
CA SER A 106 -1.62 -7.76 11.97
C SER A 106 -1.18 -9.10 12.56
N LEU A 107 -0.70 -9.10 13.79
CA LEU A 107 -0.42 -10.32 14.56
C LEU A 107 -1.68 -11.16 14.82
N SER A 108 -2.85 -10.67 14.41
CA SER A 108 -4.10 -11.38 14.44
C SER A 108 -4.01 -12.60 13.54
N LEU A 109 -3.99 -13.77 14.14
CA LEU A 109 -4.01 -15.08 13.48
C LEU A 109 -5.27 -15.30 12.61
N TYR A 110 -6.23 -14.36 12.59
CA TYR A 110 -7.59 -14.52 12.07
C TYR A 110 -7.99 -13.54 10.96
N GLN A 111 -7.14 -12.59 10.55
CA GLN A 111 -7.46 -11.72 9.42
C GLN A 111 -6.64 -12.13 8.18
N THR A 112 -7.15 -13.09 7.46
CA THR A 112 -6.86 -13.25 6.05
C THR A 112 -7.80 -12.32 5.30
N THR A 113 -7.38 -11.09 5.01
CA THR A 113 -8.03 -10.29 3.98
C THR A 113 -7.73 -11.01 2.68
N SER A 114 -8.70 -11.75 2.17
CA SER A 114 -8.61 -12.35 0.85
C SER A 114 -8.89 -11.24 -0.16
N TYR A 115 -7.84 -10.74 -0.81
CA TYR A 115 -8.00 -9.85 -1.95
C TYR A 115 -8.52 -10.67 -3.13
N HIS A 116 -9.58 -10.19 -3.76
CA HIS A 116 -10.04 -10.70 -5.03
C HIS A 116 -9.58 -9.73 -6.11
N PHE A 117 -8.58 -10.14 -6.89
CA PHE A 117 -8.00 -9.32 -7.94
C PHE A 117 -8.61 -9.70 -9.29
N GLU A 118 -9.10 -8.71 -10.01
CA GLU A 118 -9.64 -8.85 -11.35
C GLU A 118 -8.87 -7.99 -12.36
N PRO A 119 -8.61 -8.49 -13.58
CA PRO A 119 -8.02 -7.68 -14.63
C PRO A 119 -8.96 -6.53 -14.97
N THR A 120 -8.47 -5.30 -14.81
CA THR A 120 -9.27 -4.09 -15.01
C THR A 120 -8.43 -3.08 -15.80
N LYS A 121 -8.98 -2.49 -16.87
CA LYS A 121 -8.33 -1.38 -17.55
C LYS A 121 -8.48 -0.11 -16.72
N LEU A 122 -7.35 0.51 -16.44
CA LEU A 122 -7.27 1.75 -15.66
C LEU A 122 -6.80 2.87 -16.55
N TYR A 123 -7.55 3.97 -16.54
CA TYR A 123 -7.26 5.19 -17.25
C TYR A 123 -7.15 6.35 -16.27
N LEU A 124 -6.14 7.18 -16.43
CA LEU A 124 -5.97 8.42 -15.66
C LEU A 124 -5.97 9.59 -16.63
N THR A 125 -6.87 10.54 -16.39
CA THR A 125 -6.85 11.85 -17.02
C THR A 125 -6.39 12.92 -16.05
N ASN A 126 -6.25 14.14 -16.50
CA ASN A 126 -6.00 15.30 -15.62
C ASN A 126 -7.13 15.58 -14.61
N LEU A 127 -8.35 15.05 -14.83
CA LEU A 127 -9.53 15.28 -14.00
C LEU A 127 -10.05 14.02 -13.32
N HIS A 128 -9.87 12.86 -13.92
CA HIS A 128 -10.52 11.62 -13.48
C HIS A 128 -9.60 10.40 -13.47
N LEU A 129 -9.88 9.50 -12.54
CA LEU A 129 -9.45 8.11 -12.55
C LEU A 129 -10.64 7.25 -13.01
N VAL A 130 -10.47 6.49 -14.07
CA VAL A 130 -11.53 5.66 -14.65
C VAL A 130 -11.09 4.20 -14.60
N LEU A 131 -11.97 3.34 -14.12
CA LEU A 131 -11.81 1.89 -14.14
C LEU A 131 -12.83 1.32 -15.11
N ASP A 132 -12.37 0.55 -16.07
CA ASP A 132 -13.17 -0.24 -17.00
C ASP A 132 -13.06 -1.72 -16.59
N ASP A 133 -14.10 -2.21 -16.01
CA ASP A 133 -14.24 -3.57 -15.46
C ASP A 133 -15.15 -4.42 -16.37
N ASN A 134 -14.91 -4.39 -17.67
CA ASN A 134 -15.63 -5.09 -18.73
C ASN A 134 -17.17 -4.92 -18.73
N ASP A 135 -17.80 -4.83 -17.54
CA ASP A 135 -19.24 -4.69 -17.36
C ASP A 135 -19.67 -3.31 -16.89
N GLN A 136 -18.76 -2.57 -16.24
CA GLN A 136 -19.06 -1.30 -15.59
C GLN A 136 -17.91 -0.32 -15.66
N PHE A 137 -18.24 0.95 -15.91
CA PHE A 137 -17.32 2.06 -15.82
C PHE A 137 -17.46 2.77 -14.48
N TYR A 138 -16.36 2.85 -13.72
CA TYR A 138 -16.30 3.62 -12.49
C TYR A 138 -15.46 4.85 -12.73
N LYS A 139 -16.02 6.04 -12.56
CA LYS A 139 -15.33 7.32 -12.77
C LYS A 139 -15.22 8.06 -11.44
N TYR A 140 -14.00 8.37 -11.02
CA TYR A 140 -13.69 9.09 -9.79
C TYR A 140 -12.96 10.38 -10.12
N LYS A 141 -13.34 11.48 -9.49
CA LYS A 141 -12.61 12.75 -9.62
C LYS A 141 -11.27 12.65 -8.88
N ILE A 142 -10.22 13.29 -9.42
CA ILE A 142 -8.91 13.33 -8.73
C ILE A 142 -9.01 13.93 -7.34
N ASP A 143 -9.86 14.96 -7.15
CA ASP A 143 -10.07 15.59 -5.85
C ASP A 143 -10.73 14.65 -4.82
N GLU A 144 -11.40 13.59 -5.26
CA GLU A 144 -12.00 12.60 -4.38
C GLU A 144 -10.99 11.57 -3.84
N ILE A 145 -9.80 11.51 -4.43
CA ILE A 145 -8.71 10.64 -3.97
C ILE A 145 -8.13 11.21 -2.68
N LYS A 146 -8.30 10.52 -1.58
CA LYS A 146 -7.77 10.92 -0.26
C LYS A 146 -6.27 10.69 -0.16
N SER A 147 -5.80 9.54 -0.62
CA SER A 147 -4.38 9.18 -0.62
C SER A 147 -4.05 8.17 -1.72
N CYS A 148 -2.82 8.20 -2.17
CA CYS A 148 -2.26 7.24 -3.11
C CYS A 148 -0.86 6.86 -2.64
N SER A 149 -0.66 5.60 -2.25
CA SER A 149 0.59 5.13 -1.65
C SER A 149 1.02 3.81 -2.26
N ILE A 150 2.32 3.67 -2.52
CA ILE A 150 2.87 2.38 -2.95
C ILE A 150 2.79 1.37 -1.80
N CYS A 151 2.67 0.09 -2.13
CA CYS A 151 2.65 -0.98 -1.15
C CYS A 151 3.20 -2.29 -1.73
N VAL A 152 3.62 -3.17 -0.84
CA VAL A 152 3.89 -4.57 -1.15
C VAL A 152 2.80 -5.41 -0.53
N ILE A 153 2.18 -6.26 -1.32
CA ILE A 153 1.12 -7.16 -0.90
C ILE A 153 1.69 -8.57 -0.83
N LYS A 154 1.43 -9.23 0.28
CA LYS A 154 1.74 -10.65 0.42
C LYS A 154 0.45 -11.44 0.26
N ASP A 155 0.26 -12.05 -0.90
CA ASP A 155 -0.79 -13.03 -1.10
C ASP A 155 -0.19 -14.45 -1.04
N LYS A 156 -0.68 -15.24 -0.08
CA LYS A 156 -0.14 -16.58 0.22
C LYS A 156 1.39 -16.55 0.42
N ASN A 157 2.15 -16.97 -0.58
CA ASN A 157 3.62 -16.98 -0.57
C ASN A 157 4.24 -16.06 -1.62
N LEU A 158 3.44 -15.35 -2.39
CA LEU A 158 3.90 -14.40 -3.40
C LEU A 158 3.97 -12.99 -2.81
N LEU A 159 4.99 -12.25 -3.19
CA LEU A 159 5.17 -10.84 -2.86
C LEU A 159 4.97 -10.05 -4.14
N GLU A 160 3.91 -9.25 -4.15
CA GLU A 160 3.53 -8.45 -5.30
C GLU A 160 3.70 -6.96 -5.00
N LYS A 161 4.19 -6.23 -6.01
CA LYS A 161 4.32 -4.78 -5.98
C LYS A 161 3.00 -4.14 -6.40
N GLY A 162 2.67 -3.00 -5.80
CA GLY A 162 1.46 -2.30 -6.17
C GLY A 162 1.29 -0.97 -5.46
N CYS A 163 0.06 -0.47 -5.48
CA CYS A 163 -0.34 0.69 -4.71
C CYS A 163 -1.75 0.53 -4.13
N VAL A 164 -2.05 1.37 -3.15
CA VAL A 164 -3.40 1.53 -2.63
C VAL A 164 -3.85 2.97 -2.86
N ILE A 165 -5.00 3.12 -3.50
CA ILE A 165 -5.67 4.41 -3.72
C ILE A 165 -6.92 4.44 -2.84
N LYS A 166 -6.99 5.41 -1.93
CA LYS A 166 -8.18 5.63 -1.10
C LYS A 166 -9.06 6.70 -1.73
N ILE A 167 -10.30 6.34 -2.01
CA ILE A 167 -11.30 7.22 -2.64
C ILE A 167 -12.54 7.21 -1.76
N LYS A 168 -12.84 8.34 -1.10
CA LYS A 168 -13.98 8.44 -0.14
C LYS A 168 -13.93 7.29 0.90
N ASP A 169 -14.86 6.35 0.81
CA ASP A 169 -14.99 5.21 1.73
C ASP A 169 -14.56 3.88 1.09
N GLN A 170 -13.95 3.94 -0.09
CA GLN A 170 -13.44 2.79 -0.82
C GLN A 170 -11.92 2.81 -0.89
N SER A 171 -11.34 1.61 -0.98
CA SER A 171 -9.92 1.44 -1.25
C SER A 171 -9.75 0.57 -2.49
N LEU A 172 -8.94 1.04 -3.42
CA LEU A 172 -8.49 0.29 -4.58
C LEU A 172 -7.08 -0.21 -4.29
N THR A 173 -6.91 -1.51 -4.28
CA THR A 173 -5.59 -2.15 -4.21
C THR A 173 -5.22 -2.59 -5.62
N ILE A 174 -4.12 -2.09 -6.14
CA ILE A 174 -3.69 -2.26 -7.52
C ILE A 174 -2.34 -2.97 -7.53
N LEU A 175 -2.22 -4.08 -8.27
CA LEU A 175 -0.97 -4.82 -8.43
C LEU A 175 -0.30 -4.50 -9.77
N GLY A 176 1.02 -4.49 -9.77
CA GLY A 176 1.85 -4.33 -10.94
C GLY A 176 2.76 -3.11 -10.88
N ASP A 177 3.20 -2.68 -12.06
CA ASP A 177 4.04 -1.48 -12.20
C ASP A 177 3.16 -0.22 -12.19
N VAL A 178 3.15 0.45 -11.05
CA VAL A 178 2.25 1.56 -10.72
C VAL A 178 2.98 2.89 -10.42
N PHE A 179 4.29 2.95 -10.58
CA PHE A 179 5.07 4.14 -10.22
C PHE A 179 4.61 5.39 -10.98
N LEU A 180 4.42 5.26 -12.29
CA LEU A 180 3.92 6.38 -13.10
C LEU A 180 2.52 6.81 -12.68
N LEU A 181 1.62 5.85 -12.38
CA LEU A 181 0.27 6.14 -11.91
C LEU A 181 0.29 6.92 -10.59
N VAL A 182 1.06 6.43 -9.60
CA VAL A 182 1.17 7.09 -8.28
C VAL A 182 1.79 8.48 -8.42
N LEU A 183 2.85 8.61 -9.23
CA LEU A 183 3.50 9.88 -9.50
C LEU A 183 2.52 10.88 -10.15
N ALA A 184 1.78 10.45 -11.17
CA ALA A 184 0.82 11.29 -11.88
C ALA A 184 -0.29 11.79 -10.94
N ILE A 185 -0.88 10.90 -10.13
CA ILE A 185 -1.92 11.28 -9.15
C ILE A 185 -1.36 12.32 -8.16
N LYS A 186 -0.14 12.10 -7.62
CA LYS A 186 0.47 13.05 -6.68
C LYS A 186 0.76 14.40 -7.31
N LYS A 187 1.23 14.43 -8.56
CA LYS A 187 1.45 15.68 -9.31
C LYS A 187 0.13 16.43 -9.54
N LEU A 188 -0.93 15.74 -9.93
CA LEU A 188 -2.24 16.36 -10.13
C LEU A 188 -2.79 16.95 -8.82
N LYS A 189 -2.55 16.31 -7.70
CA LYS A 189 -2.95 16.79 -6.37
C LYS A 189 -2.01 17.85 -5.77
N LYS A 190 -0.90 18.16 -6.42
CA LYS A 190 0.15 19.08 -5.92
C LYS A 190 0.73 18.64 -4.57
N GLU A 191 0.91 17.35 -4.37
CA GLU A 191 1.46 16.72 -3.15
C GLU A 191 2.99 16.50 -3.27
N PHE A 192 3.73 17.44 -3.91
CA PHE A 192 5.19 17.40 -4.08
C PHE A 192 5.87 18.62 -3.51
#